data_4a0b6354a047c7ac538ad30ee62eda06
#
_entry.id   4a0b6354a047c7ac538ad30ee62eda06
#
_cell.length_a   1.000
_cell.length_b   1.000
_cell.length_c   1.000
_cell.angle_alpha   90.00
_cell.angle_beta   90.00
_cell.angle_gamma   90.00
#
_symmetry.space_group_name_H-M   'P 1'
#
loop_
_entity.id
_entity.type
_entity.pdbx_description
1 polymer ?
#
loop_
_entity_poly.entity_id
_entity_poly.type
_entity_poly.pdbx_seq_one_letter_code
_entity_poly.pdbx_strand_id
1 'polypeptide(L)'
;PAACAAGIATQKIYEDEGLFDRSAAMSDYFLDAVWSLKDHPLVKDLRGYGMMAGIELHHDGVGGRRGTQMQKDMFWNGLHVKFTGDNAILAPAFVAEKSHIDEIIDKFLKTLDQHK
;
A
#
# COMPACT_ATOMS: atom_id res chain seq x y z
N PRO A 1 26.18 -5.34 -13.50
CA PRO A 1 25.73 -6.17 -14.66
C PRO A 1 24.54 -7.05 -14.32
N ALA A 2 24.56 -7.81 -13.20
CA ALA A 2 23.46 -8.72 -12.84
C ALA A 2 22.14 -7.97 -12.58
N ALA A 3 22.16 -6.86 -11.86
CA ALA A 3 20.99 -6.02 -11.61
C ALA A 3 20.44 -5.41 -12.90
N CYS A 4 21.31 -4.98 -13.83
CA CYS A 4 20.90 -4.47 -15.13
C CYS A 4 20.24 -5.57 -15.97
N ALA A 5 20.79 -6.77 -15.98
CA ALA A 5 20.19 -7.91 -16.68
C ALA A 5 18.81 -8.28 -16.10
N ALA A 6 18.66 -8.29 -14.77
CA ALA A 6 17.38 -8.48 -14.12
C ALA A 6 16.37 -7.38 -14.47
N GLY A 7 16.81 -6.12 -14.53
CA GLY A 7 15.97 -5.00 -14.93
C GLY A 7 15.46 -5.13 -16.37
N ILE A 8 16.31 -5.51 -17.31
CA ILE A 8 15.92 -5.75 -18.72
C ILE A 8 14.91 -6.90 -18.81
N ALA A 9 15.15 -7.99 -18.09
CA ALA A 9 14.22 -9.15 -18.04
C ALA A 9 12.86 -8.73 -17.47
N THR A 10 12.84 -7.91 -16.42
CA THR A 10 11.61 -7.39 -15.81
C THR A 10 10.81 -6.53 -16.79
N GLN A 11 11.47 -5.63 -17.53
CA GLN A 11 10.80 -4.81 -18.56
C GLN A 11 10.16 -5.67 -19.65
N LYS A 12 10.87 -6.72 -20.07
CA LYS A 12 10.34 -7.66 -21.05
C LYS A 12 9.09 -8.39 -20.53
N ILE A 13 9.08 -8.81 -19.27
CA ILE A 13 7.89 -9.43 -18.64
C ILE A 13 6.73 -8.43 -18.63
N TYR A 14 6.95 -7.16 -18.30
CA TYR A 14 5.92 -6.13 -18.31
C TYR A 14 5.26 -5.97 -19.67
N GLU A 15 6.06 -6.01 -20.75
CA GLU A 15 5.55 -5.96 -22.12
C GLU A 15 4.82 -7.25 -22.51
N ASP A 16 5.46 -8.41 -22.33
CA ASP A 16 4.94 -9.71 -22.75
C ASP A 16 3.62 -10.08 -22.05
N GLU A 17 3.47 -9.68 -20.77
CA GLU A 17 2.30 -9.98 -19.97
C GLU A 17 1.28 -8.81 -19.89
N GLY A 18 1.54 -7.69 -20.56
CA GLY A 18 0.66 -6.52 -20.58
C GLY A 18 0.41 -5.92 -19.21
N LEU A 19 1.43 -5.92 -18.32
CA LEU A 19 1.25 -5.55 -16.92
C LEU A 19 0.95 -4.07 -16.71
N PHE A 20 1.35 -3.18 -17.62
CA PHE A 20 0.98 -1.77 -17.55
C PHE A 20 -0.53 -1.56 -17.79
N ASP A 21 -1.08 -2.20 -18.81
CA ASP A 21 -2.52 -2.14 -19.09
C ASP A 21 -3.33 -2.79 -17.96
N ARG A 22 -2.83 -3.91 -17.42
CA ARG A 22 -3.43 -4.57 -16.25
C ARG A 22 -3.44 -3.64 -15.04
N SER A 23 -2.33 -2.96 -14.74
CA SER A 23 -2.25 -2.03 -13.62
C SER A 23 -3.17 -0.82 -13.80
N ALA A 24 -3.28 -0.30 -15.02
CA ALA A 24 -4.22 0.78 -15.33
C ALA A 24 -5.68 0.35 -15.09
N ALA A 25 -6.06 -0.84 -15.55
CA ALA A 25 -7.40 -1.38 -15.34
C ALA A 25 -7.72 -1.66 -13.86
N MET A 26 -6.71 -1.93 -13.03
CA MET A 26 -6.87 -2.21 -11.59
C MET A 26 -6.88 -0.94 -10.73
N SER A 27 -6.41 0.18 -11.25
CA SER A 27 -6.13 1.40 -10.47
C SER A 27 -7.35 1.95 -9.74
N ASP A 28 -8.50 2.01 -10.40
CA ASP A 28 -9.74 2.53 -9.80
C ASP A 28 -10.18 1.66 -8.63
N TYR A 29 -10.16 0.34 -8.80
CA TYR A 29 -10.48 -0.60 -7.74
C TYR A 29 -9.54 -0.45 -6.53
N PHE A 30 -8.25 -0.34 -6.78
CA PHE A 30 -7.25 -0.14 -5.72
C PHE A 30 -7.46 1.17 -4.98
N LEU A 31 -7.67 2.26 -5.70
CA LEU A 31 -7.89 3.58 -5.08
C LEU A 31 -9.19 3.62 -4.29
N ASP A 32 -10.29 3.07 -4.82
CA ASP A 32 -11.57 2.98 -4.10
C ASP A 32 -11.42 2.18 -2.80
N ALA A 33 -10.68 1.07 -2.84
CA ALA A 33 -10.39 0.26 -1.66
C ALA A 33 -9.58 1.06 -0.62
N VAL A 34 -8.57 1.82 -1.03
CA VAL A 34 -7.81 2.72 -0.13
C VAL A 34 -8.71 3.81 0.43
N TRP A 35 -9.56 4.43 -0.40
CA TRP A 35 -10.48 5.50 0.02
C TRP A 35 -11.55 5.03 1.00
N SER A 36 -11.83 3.73 1.09
CA SER A 36 -12.71 3.18 2.13
C SER A 36 -12.22 3.43 3.56
N LEU A 37 -10.92 3.73 3.72
CA LEU A 37 -10.31 4.04 5.02
C LEU A 37 -10.47 5.50 5.47
N LYS A 38 -11.04 6.38 4.63
CA LYS A 38 -11.06 7.84 4.83
C LYS A 38 -11.69 8.31 6.13
N ASP A 39 -12.71 7.59 6.60
CA ASP A 39 -13.48 7.97 7.80
C ASP A 39 -12.93 7.34 9.09
N HIS A 40 -11.82 6.61 9.01
CA HIS A 40 -11.20 6.04 10.19
C HIS A 40 -10.52 7.12 11.05
N PRO A 41 -10.74 7.16 12.38
CA PRO A 41 -10.26 8.25 13.25
C PRO A 41 -8.75 8.49 13.23
N LEU A 42 -7.96 7.46 12.90
CA LEU A 42 -6.51 7.59 12.83
C LEU A 42 -6.01 8.08 11.47
N VAL A 43 -6.85 8.05 10.43
CA VAL A 43 -6.49 8.50 9.09
C VAL A 43 -6.67 10.00 8.99
N LYS A 44 -5.60 10.69 8.62
CA LYS A 44 -5.56 12.15 8.46
C LYS A 44 -5.78 12.56 7.02
N ASP A 45 -5.14 11.86 6.08
CA ASP A 45 -5.22 12.18 4.65
C ASP A 45 -4.93 10.93 3.80
N LEU A 46 -5.51 10.91 2.62
CA LEU A 46 -5.31 9.86 1.61
C LEU A 46 -4.89 10.49 0.29
N ARG A 47 -3.87 9.94 -0.33
CA ARG A 47 -3.36 10.35 -1.64
C ARG A 47 -3.11 9.11 -2.47
N GLY A 48 -3.38 9.18 -3.78
CA GLY A 48 -3.12 8.04 -4.65
C GLY A 48 -3.18 8.38 -6.12
N TYR A 49 -2.44 7.59 -6.88
CA TYR A 49 -2.47 7.60 -8.34
C TYR A 49 -2.07 6.21 -8.87
N GLY A 50 -2.85 5.68 -9.79
CA GLY A 50 -2.60 4.34 -10.34
C GLY A 50 -2.60 3.27 -9.24
N MET A 51 -1.53 2.48 -9.18
CA MET A 51 -1.33 1.43 -8.19
C MET A 51 -0.43 1.88 -7.03
N MET A 52 -0.42 3.16 -6.69
CA MET A 52 0.30 3.69 -5.54
C MET A 52 -0.59 4.59 -4.71
N ALA A 53 -0.57 4.42 -3.39
CA ALA A 53 -1.28 5.26 -2.45
C ALA A 53 -0.47 5.56 -1.21
N GLY A 54 -0.69 6.76 -0.65
CA GLY A 54 -0.18 7.18 0.64
C GLY A 54 -1.33 7.37 1.63
N ILE A 55 -1.20 6.81 2.82
CA ILE A 55 -2.15 6.93 3.91
C ILE A 55 -1.44 7.65 5.05
N GLU A 56 -1.76 8.92 5.27
CA GLU A 56 -1.22 9.70 6.36
C GLU A 56 -2.04 9.47 7.62
N LEU A 57 -1.37 9.11 8.70
CA LEU A 57 -1.98 8.95 10.01
C LEU A 57 -1.78 10.20 10.88
N HIS A 58 -2.74 10.49 11.75
CA HIS A 58 -2.53 11.48 12.81
C HIS A 58 -1.38 11.03 13.72
N HIS A 59 -0.39 11.90 13.97
CA HIS A 59 0.66 11.60 14.94
C HIS A 59 0.10 11.62 16.38
N ASP A 60 0.79 10.96 17.28
CA ASP A 60 0.43 10.82 18.69
C ASP A 60 1.19 11.78 19.62
N GLY A 61 1.53 12.96 19.10
CA GLY A 61 2.35 13.97 19.78
C GLY A 61 3.82 13.95 19.38
N VAL A 62 4.33 12.83 18.84
CA VAL A 62 5.70 12.69 18.33
C VAL A 62 5.64 12.18 16.90
N GLY A 63 6.12 12.98 15.94
CA GLY A 63 6.12 12.61 14.53
C GLY A 63 6.90 11.32 14.27
N GLY A 64 6.32 10.41 13.49
CA GLY A 64 6.92 9.13 13.10
C GLY A 64 6.84 8.00 14.14
N ARG A 65 6.45 8.30 15.38
CA ARG A 65 6.33 7.26 16.41
C ARG A 65 5.19 6.30 16.10
N ARG A 66 4.02 6.84 15.76
CA ARG A 66 2.87 6.02 15.37
C ARG A 66 3.17 5.18 14.13
N GLY A 67 3.74 5.78 13.09
CA GLY A 67 4.10 5.04 11.87
C GLY A 67 5.07 3.91 12.13
N THR A 68 6.08 4.12 12.98
CA THR A 68 7.03 3.07 13.36
C THR A 68 6.35 1.91 14.09
N GLN A 69 5.42 2.21 15.00
CA GLN A 69 4.67 1.17 15.71
C GLN A 69 3.72 0.44 14.76
N MET A 70 2.97 1.19 13.95
CA MET A 70 2.04 0.62 12.97
C MET A 70 2.75 -0.30 11.98
N GLN A 71 3.94 0.06 11.50
CA GLN A 71 4.73 -0.78 10.60
C GLN A 71 5.05 -2.15 11.21
N LYS A 72 5.43 -2.18 12.50
CA LYS A 72 5.70 -3.42 13.24
C LYS A 72 4.44 -4.28 13.39
N ASP A 73 3.34 -3.66 13.81
CA ASP A 73 2.10 -4.38 14.10
C ASP A 73 1.46 -4.90 12.81
N MET A 74 1.52 -4.13 11.72
CA MET A 74 1.11 -4.61 10.40
C MET A 74 1.93 -5.81 9.95
N PHE A 75 3.26 -5.79 10.15
CA PHE A 75 4.11 -6.93 9.82
C PHE A 75 3.69 -8.19 10.58
N TRP A 76 3.44 -8.07 11.89
CA TRP A 76 2.98 -9.21 12.71
C TRP A 76 1.55 -9.65 12.36
N ASN A 77 0.73 -8.74 11.84
CA ASN A 77 -0.60 -9.06 11.29
C ASN A 77 -0.56 -9.60 9.85
N GLY A 78 0.64 -9.84 9.32
CA GLY A 78 0.85 -10.43 8.00
C GLY A 78 0.73 -9.45 6.83
N LEU A 79 1.01 -8.16 7.07
CA LEU A 79 1.03 -7.11 6.04
C LEU A 79 2.33 -6.32 6.10
N HIS A 80 3.20 -6.50 5.11
CA HIS A 80 4.43 -5.71 5.00
C HIS A 80 4.15 -4.39 4.27
N VAL A 81 4.13 -3.30 5.00
CA VAL A 81 3.92 -1.93 4.49
C VAL A 81 5.09 -1.05 4.88
N LYS A 82 5.55 -0.22 3.95
CA LYS A 82 6.55 0.80 4.25
C LYS A 82 5.88 2.01 4.88
N PHE A 83 6.47 2.49 5.98
CA PHE A 83 6.15 3.79 6.56
C PHE A 83 7.30 4.78 6.38
N THR A 84 6.96 6.04 6.14
CA THR A 84 7.89 7.17 6.20
C THR A 84 7.26 8.23 7.10
N GLY A 85 7.84 8.40 8.30
CA GLY A 85 7.13 9.12 9.37
C GLY A 85 5.83 8.40 9.71
N ASP A 86 4.72 9.13 9.71
CA ASP A 86 3.38 8.60 9.95
C ASP A 86 2.61 8.31 8.64
N ASN A 87 3.30 8.23 7.52
CA ASN A 87 2.73 7.90 6.20
C ASN A 87 3.01 6.45 5.81
N ALA A 88 1.96 5.68 5.61
CA ALA A 88 2.03 4.38 4.97
C ALA A 88 2.07 4.54 3.45
N ILE A 89 2.89 3.74 2.77
CA ILE A 89 2.98 3.69 1.31
C ILE A 89 2.52 2.31 0.87
N LEU A 90 1.41 2.26 0.14
CA LEU A 90 0.90 1.06 -0.50
C LEU A 90 1.22 1.10 -1.99
N ALA A 91 1.93 0.09 -2.46
CA ALA A 91 2.26 -0.10 -3.87
C ALA A 91 2.28 -1.60 -4.18
N PRO A 92 1.11 -2.23 -4.33
CA PRO A 92 1.02 -3.65 -4.64
C PRO A 92 1.66 -3.96 -6.00
N ALA A 93 2.17 -5.17 -6.17
CA ALA A 93 2.74 -5.60 -7.45
C ALA A 93 1.68 -5.58 -8.56
N PHE A 94 2.10 -5.34 -9.81
CA PHE A 94 1.19 -5.27 -10.96
C PHE A 94 0.43 -6.58 -11.25
N VAL A 95 0.92 -7.68 -10.71
CA VAL A 95 0.26 -9.00 -10.78
C VAL A 95 -0.80 -9.21 -9.68
N ALA A 96 -0.96 -8.24 -8.77
CA ALA A 96 -1.97 -8.33 -7.72
C ALA A 96 -3.38 -8.43 -8.30
N GLU A 97 -4.22 -9.22 -7.66
CA GLU A 97 -5.63 -9.37 -7.97
C GLU A 97 -6.49 -8.62 -6.95
N LYS A 98 -7.78 -8.47 -7.24
CA LYS A 98 -8.73 -7.79 -6.32
C LYS A 98 -8.71 -8.40 -4.93
N SER A 99 -8.67 -9.73 -4.83
CA SER A 99 -8.60 -10.44 -3.55
C SER A 99 -7.36 -10.07 -2.71
N HIS A 100 -6.22 -9.82 -3.38
CA HIS A 100 -5.01 -9.36 -2.68
C HIS A 100 -5.16 -7.93 -2.18
N ILE A 101 -5.82 -7.06 -2.97
CA ILE A 101 -6.11 -5.67 -2.56
C ILE A 101 -7.06 -5.68 -1.35
N ASP A 102 -8.12 -6.48 -1.39
CA ASP A 102 -9.07 -6.62 -0.30
C ASP A 102 -8.36 -7.09 0.98
N GLU A 103 -7.51 -8.11 0.88
CA GLU A 103 -6.73 -8.62 2.01
C GLU A 103 -5.78 -7.56 2.60
N ILE A 104 -5.14 -6.74 1.75
CA ILE A 104 -4.29 -5.64 2.19
C ILE A 104 -5.11 -4.65 3.01
N ILE A 105 -6.26 -4.22 2.50
CA ILE A 105 -7.12 -3.23 3.18
C ILE A 105 -7.71 -3.79 4.47
N ASP A 106 -8.17 -5.04 4.47
CA ASP A 106 -8.71 -5.69 5.68
C ASP A 106 -7.66 -5.78 6.79
N LYS A 107 -6.44 -6.19 6.47
CA LYS A 107 -5.32 -6.26 7.43
C LYS A 107 -4.91 -4.88 7.91
N PHE A 108 -4.90 -3.89 7.01
CA PHE A 108 -4.61 -2.51 7.34
C PHE A 108 -5.64 -1.95 8.33
N LEU A 109 -6.93 -2.08 8.01
CA LEU A 109 -8.03 -1.65 8.85
C LEU A 109 -8.02 -2.34 10.22
N LYS A 110 -7.85 -3.67 10.24
CA LYS A 110 -7.73 -4.44 11.48
C LYS A 110 -6.62 -3.91 12.39
N THR A 111 -5.47 -3.55 11.79
CA THR A 111 -4.35 -3.00 12.56
C THR A 111 -4.66 -1.60 13.07
N LEU A 112 -5.29 -0.74 12.25
CA LEU A 112 -5.77 0.57 12.70
C LEU A 112 -6.72 0.45 13.91
N ASP A 113 -7.66 -0.49 13.86
CA ASP A 113 -8.64 -0.71 14.92
C ASP A 113 -8.01 -1.12 16.27
N GLN A 114 -6.85 -1.77 16.23
CA GLN A 114 -6.10 -2.13 17.44
C GLN A 114 -5.46 -0.90 18.15
N HIS A 115 -5.42 0.26 17.47
CA HIS A 115 -4.77 1.49 17.94
C HIS A 115 -5.74 2.67 18.15
N LYS A 116 -7.04 2.42 18.20
CA LYS A 116 -8.08 3.41 18.51
C LYS A 116 -7.97 3.95 19.92
#